data_d85950cc9641818bc5f9279e7419bbf9
#
_entry.id   d85950cc9641818bc5f9279e7419bbf9
#
_cell.length_a   1.000
_cell.length_b   1.000
_cell.length_c   1.000
_cell.angle_alpha   90.00
_cell.angle_beta   90.00
_cell.angle_gamma   90.00
#
_symmetry.space_group_name_H-M   'P 1'
#
loop_
_entity.id
_entity.type
_entity.pdbx_description
1 polymer ?
#
loop_
_entity_poly.entity_id
_entity_poly.type
_entity_poly.pdbx_seq_one_letter_code
_entity_poly.pdbx_strand_id
1 'polypeptide(L)'
;MIRAISFALGKTWEEVYRDLAEQGIENGLMLNDRNNWKLYLKVLGYNMERMPKTLNNKRYTVEQFADEIARKGCTHIVKIANHITVVKDKKLYDTWNCKNKCVGNYWII
;
A
#
# COMPACT_ATOMS: atom_id res chain seq x y z
N MET A 1 -3.83 -1.32 -8.08
CA MET A 1 -4.21 -0.79 -6.75
C MET A 1 -5.21 -1.70 -6.04
N ILE A 2 -6.34 -2.03 -6.63
CA ILE A 2 -7.36 -2.89 -6.01
C ILE A 2 -6.79 -4.25 -5.63
N ARG A 3 -6.00 -4.88 -6.51
CA ARG A 3 -5.35 -6.15 -6.24
C ARG A 3 -4.49 -6.10 -4.96
N ALA A 4 -3.68 -5.05 -4.82
CA ALA A 4 -2.81 -4.91 -3.65
C ALA A 4 -3.62 -4.76 -2.36
N ILE A 5 -4.65 -3.92 -2.37
CA ILE A 5 -5.50 -3.71 -1.21
C ILE A 5 -6.29 -4.98 -0.87
N SER A 6 -6.87 -5.64 -1.85
CA SER A 6 -7.62 -6.88 -1.62
C SER A 6 -6.73 -7.97 -1.03
N PHE A 7 -5.53 -8.14 -1.56
CA PHE A 7 -4.57 -9.09 -1.04
C PHE A 7 -4.18 -8.76 0.41
N ALA A 8 -3.85 -7.50 0.67
CA ALA A 8 -3.41 -7.08 2.00
C ALA A 8 -4.49 -7.20 3.06
N LEU A 9 -5.76 -6.90 2.71
CA LEU A 9 -6.88 -6.92 3.65
C LEU A 9 -7.56 -8.30 3.74
N GLY A 10 -7.20 -9.24 2.89
CA GLY A 10 -7.89 -10.52 2.84
C GLY A 10 -9.33 -10.42 2.34
N LYS A 11 -9.63 -9.40 1.53
CA LYS A 11 -10.93 -9.20 0.89
C LYS A 11 -10.88 -9.63 -0.56
N THR A 12 -12.05 -9.89 -1.16
CA THR A 12 -12.10 -10.17 -2.59
C THR A 12 -11.85 -8.88 -3.39
N TRP A 13 -11.42 -9.03 -4.63
CA TRP A 13 -11.23 -7.89 -5.54
C TRP A 13 -12.55 -7.13 -5.72
N GLU A 14 -13.66 -7.84 -5.84
CA GLU A 14 -14.98 -7.25 -6.03
C GLU A 14 -15.44 -6.44 -4.81
N GLU A 15 -15.20 -6.96 -3.60
CA GLU A 15 -15.52 -6.23 -2.37
C GLU A 15 -14.79 -4.90 -2.30
N VAL A 16 -13.48 -4.91 -2.58
CA VAL A 16 -12.66 -3.70 -2.54
C VAL A 16 -13.09 -2.74 -3.64
N TYR A 17 -13.35 -3.24 -4.85
CA TYR A 17 -13.85 -2.42 -5.95
C TYR A 17 -15.14 -1.71 -5.55
N ARG A 18 -16.10 -2.46 -5.01
CA ARG A 18 -17.40 -1.92 -4.61
C ARG A 18 -17.27 -0.88 -3.50
N ASP A 19 -16.48 -1.19 -2.48
CA ASP A 19 -16.24 -0.26 -1.37
C ASP A 19 -15.64 1.05 -1.86
N LEU A 20 -14.65 0.99 -2.73
CA LEU A 20 -14.00 2.16 -3.29
C LEU A 20 -14.91 2.95 -4.22
N ALA A 21 -15.73 2.27 -5.01
CA ALA A 21 -16.69 2.91 -5.90
C ALA A 21 -17.75 3.68 -5.09
N GLU A 22 -18.31 3.07 -4.07
CA GLU A 22 -19.30 3.70 -3.18
C GLU A 22 -18.71 4.90 -2.45
N GLN A 23 -17.52 4.75 -1.89
CA GLN A 23 -16.83 5.85 -1.21
C GLN A 23 -16.50 6.99 -2.16
N GLY A 24 -16.06 6.68 -3.37
CA GLY A 24 -15.76 7.67 -4.41
C GLY A 24 -16.99 8.47 -4.79
N ILE A 25 -18.14 7.82 -4.94
CA ILE A 25 -19.41 8.50 -5.23
C ILE A 25 -19.76 9.48 -4.11
N GLU A 26 -19.65 9.06 -2.86
CA GLU A 26 -19.95 9.90 -1.70
C GLU A 26 -19.05 11.13 -1.62
N ASN A 27 -17.79 11.00 -2.01
CA ASN A 27 -16.80 12.06 -1.87
C ASN A 27 -16.46 12.79 -3.18
N GLY A 28 -17.12 12.46 -4.27
CA GLY A 28 -16.85 13.10 -5.57
C GLY A 28 -15.50 12.76 -6.16
N LEU A 29 -14.98 11.56 -5.86
CA LEU A 29 -13.66 11.12 -6.31
C LEU A 29 -13.79 9.92 -7.25
N MET A 30 -12.85 9.80 -8.17
CA MET A 30 -12.72 8.60 -8.99
C MET A 30 -12.37 7.42 -8.10
N LEU A 31 -12.84 6.23 -8.47
CA LEU A 31 -12.62 5.00 -7.73
C LEU A 31 -11.13 4.80 -7.40
N ASN A 32 -10.28 5.03 -8.38
CA ASN A 32 -8.82 4.82 -8.28
C ASN A 32 -8.03 6.06 -7.88
N ASP A 33 -8.72 7.14 -7.50
CA ASP A 33 -8.04 8.36 -7.04
C ASP A 33 -7.23 8.04 -5.78
N ARG A 34 -6.01 8.57 -5.73
CA ARG A 34 -5.11 8.37 -4.57
C ARG A 34 -5.76 8.80 -3.26
N ASN A 35 -6.47 9.91 -3.27
CA ASN A 35 -7.15 10.40 -2.06
C ASN A 35 -8.28 9.47 -1.65
N ASN A 36 -8.92 8.79 -2.60
CA ASN A 36 -9.99 7.86 -2.32
C ASN A 36 -9.49 6.58 -1.63
N TRP A 37 -8.47 5.91 -2.18
CA TRP A 37 -7.99 4.69 -1.54
C TRP A 37 -7.22 4.96 -0.23
N LYS A 38 -6.59 6.13 -0.10
CA LYS A 38 -5.99 6.53 1.19
C LYS A 38 -7.07 6.75 2.26
N LEU A 39 -8.17 7.41 1.89
CA LEU A 39 -9.30 7.59 2.79
C LEU A 39 -9.91 6.24 3.20
N TYR A 40 -10.02 5.32 2.25
CA TYR A 40 -10.54 3.98 2.51
C TYR A 40 -9.73 3.27 3.60
N LEU A 41 -8.41 3.28 3.50
CA LEU A 41 -7.55 2.69 4.52
C LEU A 41 -7.68 3.40 5.87
N LYS A 42 -7.80 4.71 5.86
CA LYS A 42 -7.99 5.50 7.08
C LYS A 42 -9.30 5.16 7.78
N VAL A 43 -10.39 5.07 7.03
CA VAL A 43 -11.72 4.71 7.56
C VAL A 43 -11.70 3.32 8.18
N LEU A 44 -10.94 2.39 7.62
CA LEU A 44 -10.77 1.05 8.17
C LEU A 44 -9.86 1.01 9.42
N GLY A 45 -9.26 2.14 9.78
CA GLY A 45 -8.43 2.25 10.97
C GLY A 45 -6.94 2.08 10.75
N TYR A 46 -6.48 2.03 9.50
CA TYR A 46 -5.05 1.93 9.19
C TYR A 46 -4.43 3.30 9.01
N ASN A 47 -3.34 3.54 9.71
CA ASN A 47 -2.63 4.81 9.67
C ASN A 47 -1.54 4.82 8.61
N MET A 48 -1.43 5.95 7.89
CA MET A 48 -0.35 6.15 6.95
C MET A 48 0.96 6.43 7.69
N GLU A 49 1.97 5.62 7.44
CA GLU A 49 3.29 5.82 8.00
C GLU A 49 4.12 6.73 7.10
N ARG A 50 5.02 7.49 7.71
CA ARG A 50 5.92 8.38 6.97
C ARG A 50 6.87 7.59 6.08
N MET A 51 7.23 8.17 4.95
CA MET A 51 8.25 7.63 4.07
C MET A 51 9.54 7.38 4.85
N PRO A 52 10.00 6.12 4.93
CA PRO A 52 11.22 5.80 5.66
C PRO A 52 12.45 6.29 4.90
N LYS A 53 13.45 6.72 5.64
CA LYS A 53 14.73 7.15 5.06
C LYS A 53 15.89 6.54 5.82
N THR A 54 16.98 6.28 5.11
CA THR A 54 18.22 5.78 5.70
C THR A 54 18.87 6.88 6.55
N LEU A 55 19.90 6.50 7.30
CA LEU A 55 20.70 7.45 8.09
C LEU A 55 21.32 8.54 7.21
N ASN A 56 21.58 8.24 5.93
CA ASN A 56 22.09 9.20 4.96
C ASN A 56 20.99 9.99 4.26
N ASN A 57 19.76 9.94 4.78
CA ASN A 57 18.58 10.65 4.23
C ASN A 57 18.20 10.19 2.82
N LYS A 58 18.50 8.94 2.46
CA LYS A 58 18.12 8.33 1.18
C LYS A 58 16.85 7.52 1.33
N ARG A 59 16.08 7.41 0.25
CA ARG A 59 14.89 6.57 0.22
C ARG A 59 15.28 5.09 0.16
N TYR A 60 14.46 4.25 0.78
CA TYR A 60 14.57 2.80 0.64
C TYR A 60 14.00 2.36 -0.69
N THR A 61 14.61 1.33 -1.31
CA THR A 61 13.94 0.56 -2.35
C THR A 61 12.96 -0.41 -1.70
N VAL A 62 12.05 -0.99 -2.50
CA VAL A 62 11.12 -2.01 -1.99
C VAL A 62 11.88 -3.19 -1.38
N GLU A 63 12.95 -3.64 -2.02
CA GLU A 63 13.79 -4.72 -1.52
C GLU A 63 14.40 -4.38 -0.16
N GLN A 64 14.98 -3.21 -0.03
CA GLN A 64 15.54 -2.73 1.24
C GLN A 64 14.46 -2.56 2.31
N PHE A 65 13.30 -2.06 1.94
CA PHE A 65 12.16 -1.95 2.84
C PHE A 65 11.76 -3.33 3.39
N ALA A 66 11.66 -4.31 2.52
CA ALA A 66 11.32 -5.66 2.93
C ALA A 66 12.32 -6.26 3.91
N ASP A 67 13.61 -5.96 3.71
CA ASP A 67 14.68 -6.50 4.56
C ASP A 67 14.80 -5.76 5.89
N GLU A 68 14.69 -4.42 5.87
CA GLU A 68 15.10 -3.59 7.01
C GLU A 68 13.94 -2.94 7.77
N ILE A 69 12.82 -2.63 7.11
CA ILE A 69 11.69 -1.91 7.72
C ILE A 69 10.52 -2.85 8.00
N ALA A 70 10.18 -3.70 7.03
CA ALA A 70 9.05 -4.61 7.16
C ALA A 70 9.23 -5.57 8.34
N ARG A 71 8.13 -5.84 9.03
CA ARG A 71 8.11 -6.74 10.19
C ARG A 71 7.72 -8.14 9.78
N LYS A 72 8.43 -9.13 10.30
CA LYS A 72 8.09 -10.53 10.09
C LYS A 72 6.68 -10.82 10.60
N GLY A 73 5.89 -11.55 9.82
CA GLY A 73 4.51 -11.87 10.18
C GLY A 73 3.51 -10.75 9.94
N CYS A 74 3.96 -9.58 9.50
CA CYS A 74 3.10 -8.43 9.23
C CYS A 74 2.91 -8.22 7.74
N THR A 75 1.78 -7.59 7.40
CA THR A 75 1.46 -7.19 6.02
C THR A 75 1.59 -5.68 5.91
N HIS A 76 2.25 -5.22 4.85
CA HIS A 76 2.44 -3.80 4.58
C HIS A 76 1.92 -3.47 3.19
N ILE A 77 1.14 -2.39 3.07
CA ILE A 77 0.85 -1.77 1.79
C ILE A 77 1.91 -0.69 1.60
N VAL A 78 2.59 -0.70 0.46
CA VAL A 78 3.73 0.18 0.19
C VAL A 78 3.47 1.01 -1.05
N LYS A 79 3.52 2.33 -0.93
CA LYS A 79 3.37 3.25 -2.05
C LYS A 79 4.70 3.40 -2.78
N ILE A 80 4.66 3.24 -4.08
CA ILE A 80 5.76 3.58 -4.98
C ILE A 80 5.24 4.51 -6.08
N ALA A 81 6.09 4.96 -7.00
CA ALA A 81 5.65 5.88 -8.06
C ALA A 81 4.56 5.22 -8.91
N ASN A 82 3.39 5.87 -8.98
CA ASN A 82 2.23 5.44 -9.78
C ASN A 82 1.73 4.01 -9.51
N HIS A 83 2.06 3.44 -8.35
CA HIS A 83 1.72 2.06 -8.03
C HIS A 83 1.70 1.86 -6.52
N ILE A 84 0.95 0.87 -6.06
CA ILE A 84 1.07 0.37 -4.69
C ILE A 84 1.31 -1.14 -4.74
N THR A 85 2.12 -1.62 -3.83
CA THR A 85 2.47 -3.03 -3.73
C THR A 85 2.31 -3.55 -2.31
N VAL A 86 2.52 -4.83 -2.10
CA VAL A 86 2.37 -5.47 -0.80
C VAL A 86 3.67 -6.17 -0.42
N VAL A 87 4.13 -5.91 0.79
CA VAL A 87 5.21 -6.66 1.43
C VAL A 87 4.59 -7.38 2.63
N LYS A 88 4.56 -8.70 2.57
CA LYS A 88 3.99 -9.55 3.62
C LYS A 88 5.03 -10.54 4.09
N ASP A 89 5.20 -10.60 5.41
CA ASP A 89 6.20 -11.48 6.03
C ASP A 89 7.59 -11.27 5.39
N LYS A 90 7.96 -10.01 5.17
CA LYS A 90 9.23 -9.57 4.58
C LYS A 90 9.43 -10.01 3.11
N LYS A 91 8.34 -10.35 2.41
CA LYS A 91 8.38 -10.77 1.01
C LYS A 91 7.51 -9.88 0.14
N LEU A 92 7.99 -9.56 -1.05
CA LEU A 92 7.23 -8.79 -2.04
C LEU A 92 6.21 -9.68 -2.74
N TYR A 93 4.97 -9.20 -2.81
CA TYR A 93 3.86 -9.83 -3.54
C TYR A 93 3.32 -8.86 -4.57
N ASP A 94 3.71 -9.03 -5.82
CA ASP A 94 3.26 -8.19 -6.93
C ASP A 94 3.22 -9.00 -8.23
N THR A 95 2.49 -8.46 -9.23
CA THR A 95 2.41 -9.06 -10.57
C THR A 95 3.62 -8.72 -11.42
N TRP A 96 4.43 -7.75 -11.01
CA TRP A 96 5.69 -7.41 -11.65
C TRP A 96 6.75 -7.10 -10.59
N ASN A 97 8.01 -7.25 -10.99
CA ASN A 97 9.12 -7.06 -10.07
C ASN A 97 9.43 -5.58 -9.89
N CYS A 98 8.94 -4.99 -8.80
CA CYS A 98 9.17 -3.60 -8.44
C CYS A 98 10.22 -3.41 -7.32
N LYS A 99 11.04 -4.41 -7.07
CA LYS A 99 11.99 -4.41 -5.94
C LYS A 99 12.98 -3.24 -5.95
N ASN A 100 13.27 -2.69 -7.11
CA ASN A 100 14.24 -1.57 -7.27
C ASN A 100 13.56 -0.18 -7.22
N LYS A 101 12.24 -0.13 -7.07
CA LYS A 101 11.52 1.14 -6.98
C LYS A 101 11.61 1.72 -5.58
N CYS A 102 11.64 3.05 -5.50
CA CYS A 102 11.73 3.75 -4.21
C CYS A 102 10.40 3.77 -3.48
N VAL A 103 10.46 3.52 -2.19
CA VAL A 103 9.30 3.48 -1.28
C VAL A 103 8.91 4.89 -0.86
N GLY A 104 7.62 5.19 -0.89
CA GLY A 104 7.03 6.38 -0.29
C GLY A 104 6.40 6.06 1.07
N ASN A 105 5.18 6.54 1.28
CA ASN A 105 4.42 6.18 2.48
C ASN A 105 4.05 4.70 2.46
N TYR A 106 3.77 4.16 3.64
CA TYR A 106 3.33 2.78 3.77
C TYR A 106 2.31 2.63 4.90
N TRP A 107 1.64 1.51 4.96
CA TRP A 107 0.65 1.17 5.97
C TRP A 107 0.95 -0.22 6.51
N ILE A 108 0.79 -0.38 7.82
CA ILE A 108 0.87 -1.69 8.47
C ILE A 108 -0.56 -2.18 8.66
N ILE A 109 -0.85 -3.32 8.08
CA ILE A 109 -2.21 -3.88 8.09
C ILE A 109 -2.39 -4.86 9.26
#